data_b1d5e3a1f848235caf30d372b2f1be9e
#
_entry.id   b1d5e3a1f848235caf30d372b2f1be9e
#
_cell.length_a   1.000
_cell.length_b   1.000
_cell.length_c   1.000
_cell.angle_alpha   90.00
_cell.angle_beta   90.00
_cell.angle_gamma   90.00
#
_symmetry.space_group_name_H-M   'P 1'
#
loop_
_entity.id
_entity.type
_entity.pdbx_description
1 polymer ?
#
loop_
_entity_poly.entity_id
_entity_poly.type
_entity_poly.pdbx_seq_one_letter_code
_entity_poly.pdbx_strand_id
1 'polypeptide(L)'
;MATPQPILFINEPVGSTCTIIADLFRRQQLTPAPNLAGIMMAGLISDTLLLQSPTSTAKDADVLNWLQSLAGLKAQELAQLIFSSGSVILASPPDKVVRSDFKVYDEDGVRFAVSQVEELGFDNFWQHAKALAAALADVRTVEKLAFAALLVTDINTQNSLMLVKGDSELIRRISYSHVEQDEIFDLPGVVSRKKQLIPYFTSLIKEMGSDGMTPGKGRTTPPHGRT
;
A
#
# COMPACT_ATOMS: atom_id res chain seq x y z
N MET A 1 -7.67 32.50 4.16
CA MET A 1 -6.61 32.59 5.18
C MET A 1 -6.22 34.07 5.29
N ALA A 2 -6.42 34.70 6.44
CA ALA A 2 -6.01 36.08 6.65
C ALA A 2 -4.68 36.09 7.42
N THR A 3 -3.67 36.75 6.88
CA THR A 3 -2.37 36.92 7.57
C THR A 3 -2.20 38.37 7.96
N PRO A 4 -1.61 38.69 9.14
CA PRO A 4 -1.41 40.05 9.60
C PRO A 4 -0.28 40.78 8.86
N GLN A 5 0.48 40.08 8.01
CA GLN A 5 1.57 40.63 7.22
C GLN A 5 1.42 40.27 5.73
N PRO A 6 1.92 41.12 4.80
CA PRO A 6 1.95 40.80 3.39
C PRO A 6 2.73 39.50 3.15
N ILE A 7 2.14 38.60 2.38
CA ILE A 7 2.78 37.36 1.95
C ILE A 7 2.68 37.23 0.43
N LEU A 8 3.67 36.57 -0.18
CA LEU A 8 3.54 36.05 -1.52
C LEU A 8 2.92 34.64 -1.45
N PHE A 9 1.76 34.47 -2.06
CA PHE A 9 1.09 33.17 -2.17
C PHE A 9 1.03 32.77 -3.64
N ILE A 10 1.61 31.60 -3.97
CA ILE A 10 1.58 31.05 -5.32
C ILE A 10 0.88 29.70 -5.26
N ASN A 11 -0.15 29.55 -6.08
CA ASN A 11 -0.86 28.30 -6.27
C ASN A 11 -1.03 28.06 -7.77
N GLU A 12 -0.52 26.92 -8.26
CA GLU A 12 -0.63 26.51 -9.66
C GLU A 12 -1.12 25.05 -9.73
N PRO A 13 -1.92 24.71 -10.74
CA PRO A 13 -2.39 23.33 -10.93
C PRO A 13 -1.29 22.47 -11.56
N VAL A 14 -0.31 22.08 -10.75
CA VAL A 14 0.82 21.23 -11.12
C VAL A 14 0.95 20.06 -10.15
N GLY A 15 1.67 19.02 -10.54
CA GLY A 15 1.81 17.80 -9.76
C GLY A 15 2.74 17.93 -8.55
N SER A 16 3.67 18.90 -8.57
CA SER A 16 4.65 19.08 -7.49
C SER A 16 4.89 20.54 -7.17
N THR A 17 5.03 20.84 -5.88
CA THR A 17 5.53 22.15 -5.41
C THR A 17 6.94 22.45 -5.93
N CYS A 18 7.76 21.41 -6.13
CA CYS A 18 9.09 21.55 -6.73
C CYS A 18 9.03 22.10 -8.15
N THR A 19 7.98 21.80 -8.91
CA THR A 19 7.71 22.40 -10.23
C THR A 19 7.54 23.92 -10.14
N ILE A 20 6.76 24.40 -9.16
CA ILE A 20 6.57 25.84 -8.92
C ILE A 20 7.88 26.52 -8.57
N ILE A 21 8.63 25.94 -7.63
CA ILE A 21 9.91 26.51 -7.20
C ILE A 21 10.93 26.55 -8.35
N ALA A 22 11.06 25.46 -9.10
CA ALA A 22 11.96 25.40 -10.24
C ALA A 22 11.57 26.42 -11.34
N ASP A 23 10.27 26.61 -11.58
CA ASP A 23 9.78 27.62 -12.52
C ASP A 23 10.05 29.05 -12.04
N LEU A 24 10.03 29.31 -10.74
CA LEU A 24 10.45 30.61 -10.18
C LEU A 24 11.94 30.90 -10.47
N PHE A 25 12.83 29.90 -10.35
CA PHE A 25 14.23 30.05 -10.77
C PHE A 25 14.32 30.46 -12.26
N ARG A 26 13.58 29.76 -13.13
CA ARG A 26 13.55 30.06 -14.58
C ARG A 26 13.04 31.49 -14.86
N ARG A 27 11.93 31.89 -14.24
CA ARG A 27 11.34 33.24 -14.43
C ARG A 27 12.27 34.36 -13.97
N GLN A 28 13.08 34.09 -12.95
CA GLN A 28 14.08 35.04 -12.45
C GLN A 28 15.44 34.91 -13.18
N GLN A 29 15.55 34.08 -14.23
CA GLN A 29 16.77 33.80 -14.95
C GLN A 29 17.91 33.30 -14.05
N LEU A 30 17.55 32.62 -12.96
CA LEU A 30 18.49 32.00 -12.03
C LEU A 30 18.66 30.52 -12.37
N THR A 31 19.89 30.02 -12.22
CA THR A 31 20.19 28.59 -12.38
C THR A 31 20.49 27.99 -11.01
N PRO A 32 19.71 27.02 -10.52
CA PRO A 32 20.05 26.36 -9.26
C PRO A 32 21.32 25.54 -9.39
N ALA A 33 22.07 25.43 -8.30
CA ALA A 33 23.24 24.55 -8.24
C ALA A 33 22.84 23.09 -8.49
N PRO A 34 23.75 22.24 -9.04
CA PRO A 34 23.41 20.86 -9.42
C PRO A 34 22.80 20.02 -8.27
N ASN A 35 23.27 20.17 -7.04
CA ASN A 35 22.72 19.50 -5.89
C ASN A 35 21.28 19.96 -5.54
N LEU A 36 20.99 21.25 -5.66
CA LEU A 36 19.65 21.80 -5.44
C LEU A 36 18.70 21.35 -6.56
N ALA A 37 19.18 21.34 -7.81
CA ALA A 37 18.42 20.80 -8.94
C ALA A 37 18.07 19.31 -8.70
N GLY A 38 19.02 18.51 -8.21
CA GLY A 38 18.80 17.10 -7.84
C GLY A 38 17.76 16.93 -6.73
N ILE A 39 17.78 17.76 -5.69
CA ILE A 39 16.75 17.72 -4.61
C ILE A 39 15.36 18.08 -5.15
N MET A 40 15.24 19.16 -5.95
CA MET A 40 13.96 19.52 -6.56
C MET A 40 13.45 18.43 -7.53
N MET A 41 14.36 17.82 -8.29
CA MET A 41 14.06 16.68 -9.16
C MET A 41 13.54 15.48 -8.36
N ALA A 42 14.15 15.14 -7.22
CA ALA A 42 13.71 14.07 -6.35
C ALA A 42 12.30 14.34 -5.79
N GLY A 43 12.03 15.56 -5.32
CA GLY A 43 10.70 15.94 -4.86
C GLY A 43 9.64 15.86 -5.97
N LEU A 44 9.96 16.35 -7.18
CA LEU A 44 9.05 16.26 -8.32
C LEU A 44 8.77 14.80 -8.71
N ILE A 45 9.79 13.95 -8.75
CA ILE A 45 9.64 12.52 -9.03
C ILE A 45 8.72 11.84 -7.99
N SER A 46 8.96 12.12 -6.71
CA SER A 46 8.17 11.57 -5.61
C SER A 46 6.70 11.97 -5.70
N ASP A 47 6.42 13.28 -5.85
CA ASP A 47 5.06 13.83 -5.87
C ASP A 47 4.25 13.38 -7.10
N THR A 48 4.93 13.20 -8.24
CA THR A 48 4.31 12.87 -9.53
C THR A 48 4.43 11.40 -9.91
N LEU A 49 5.07 10.56 -9.07
CA LEU A 49 5.37 9.16 -9.37
C LEU A 49 6.08 9.02 -10.73
N LEU A 50 7.11 9.80 -10.94
CA LEU A 50 7.80 9.91 -12.23
C LEU A 50 6.81 10.25 -13.38
N LEU A 51 5.95 11.22 -13.17
CA LEU A 51 4.92 11.72 -14.10
C LEU A 51 3.77 10.71 -14.38
N GLN A 52 3.62 9.65 -13.59
CA GLN A 52 2.52 8.68 -13.74
C GLN A 52 1.28 9.06 -12.91
N SER A 53 1.42 9.95 -11.94
CA SER A 53 0.28 10.43 -11.14
C SER A 53 -0.73 11.18 -12.02
N PRO A 54 -2.04 11.01 -11.78
CA PRO A 54 -3.08 11.76 -12.49
C PRO A 54 -3.01 13.27 -12.25
N THR A 55 -2.26 13.73 -11.26
CA THR A 55 -1.99 15.16 -10.99
C THR A 55 -0.84 15.71 -11.81
N SER A 56 -0.09 14.87 -12.53
CA SER A 56 1.06 15.29 -13.35
C SER A 56 0.62 16.12 -14.54
N THR A 57 1.40 17.12 -14.88
CA THR A 57 1.14 18.05 -15.98
C THR A 57 2.30 18.12 -16.98
N ALA A 58 2.03 18.69 -18.15
CA ALA A 58 3.09 18.96 -19.13
C ALA A 58 4.18 19.88 -18.58
N LYS A 59 3.83 20.80 -17.65
CA LYS A 59 4.77 21.67 -16.96
C LYS A 59 5.71 20.89 -16.03
N ASP A 60 5.21 19.88 -15.33
CA ASP A 60 6.04 19.00 -14.51
C ASP A 60 7.08 18.26 -15.37
N ALA A 61 6.65 17.75 -16.51
CA ALA A 61 7.56 17.06 -17.46
C ALA A 61 8.65 17.97 -18.01
N ASP A 62 8.29 19.19 -18.41
CA ASP A 62 9.25 20.18 -18.93
C ASP A 62 10.27 20.59 -17.84
N VAL A 63 9.79 20.83 -16.62
CA VAL A 63 10.65 21.18 -15.48
C VAL A 63 11.55 19.99 -15.09
N LEU A 64 11.04 18.76 -15.10
CA LEU A 64 11.83 17.57 -14.81
C LEU A 64 13.00 17.43 -15.78
N ASN A 65 12.76 17.60 -17.08
CA ASN A 65 13.81 17.56 -18.10
C ASN A 65 14.89 18.65 -17.88
N TRP A 66 14.47 19.84 -17.52
CA TRP A 66 15.40 20.93 -17.21
C TRP A 66 16.24 20.61 -15.96
N LEU A 67 15.60 20.19 -14.85
CA LEU A 67 16.31 19.83 -13.63
C LEU A 67 17.29 18.68 -13.85
N GLN A 68 16.91 17.66 -14.64
CA GLN A 68 17.76 16.54 -15.01
C GLN A 68 19.04 17.02 -15.70
N SER A 69 18.93 17.98 -16.64
CA SER A 69 20.08 18.53 -17.35
C SER A 69 21.06 19.30 -16.43
N LEU A 70 20.53 19.96 -15.40
CA LEU A 70 21.31 20.69 -14.41
C LEU A 70 21.97 19.81 -13.36
N ALA A 71 21.20 18.80 -12.88
CA ALA A 71 21.68 17.87 -11.85
C ALA A 71 22.69 16.85 -12.39
N GLY A 72 22.70 16.60 -13.70
CA GLY A 72 23.50 15.52 -14.30
C GLY A 72 23.07 14.12 -13.90
N LEU A 73 21.79 13.96 -13.48
CA LEU A 73 21.21 12.70 -13.05
C LEU A 73 20.17 12.23 -14.06
N LYS A 74 19.92 10.93 -14.14
CA LYS A 74 18.82 10.39 -14.93
C LYS A 74 17.58 10.20 -14.07
N ALA A 75 16.43 10.69 -14.54
CA ALA A 75 15.18 10.64 -13.78
C ALA A 75 14.76 9.21 -13.42
N GLN A 76 14.92 8.26 -14.33
CA GLN A 76 14.59 6.84 -14.10
C GLN A 76 15.47 6.22 -13.02
N GLU A 77 16.78 6.48 -13.03
CA GLU A 77 17.71 5.94 -12.04
C GLU A 77 17.43 6.51 -10.65
N LEU A 78 17.15 7.82 -10.56
CA LEU A 78 16.78 8.46 -9.30
C LEU A 78 15.41 7.97 -8.79
N ALA A 79 14.44 7.79 -9.68
CA ALA A 79 13.12 7.25 -9.34
C ALA A 79 13.23 5.82 -8.75
N GLN A 80 14.01 4.94 -9.38
CA GLN A 80 14.26 3.60 -8.86
C GLN A 80 14.84 3.63 -7.44
N LEU A 81 15.77 4.56 -7.19
CA LEU A 81 16.39 4.70 -5.87
C LEU A 81 15.37 5.19 -4.82
N ILE A 82 14.57 6.20 -5.16
CA ILE A 82 13.54 6.76 -4.28
C ILE A 82 12.49 5.68 -3.95
N PHE A 83 11.98 5.00 -4.97
CA PHE A 83 10.88 4.05 -4.80
C PHE A 83 11.32 2.76 -4.13
N SER A 84 12.52 2.24 -4.45
CA SER A 84 13.04 1.07 -3.74
C SER A 84 13.38 1.35 -2.28
N SER A 85 13.86 2.54 -1.95
CA SER A 85 14.13 2.92 -0.55
C SER A 85 12.88 3.15 0.27
N GLY A 86 11.74 3.45 -0.39
CA GLY A 86 10.42 3.58 0.24
C GLY A 86 9.67 2.26 0.42
N SER A 87 10.12 1.17 -0.21
CA SER A 87 9.44 -0.12 -0.12
C SER A 87 9.69 -0.79 1.22
N VAL A 88 8.62 -1.05 1.97
CA VAL A 88 8.66 -1.82 3.23
C VAL A 88 9.03 -3.28 2.94
N ILE A 89 8.55 -3.82 1.83
CA ILE A 89 8.79 -5.22 1.42
C ILE A 89 10.27 -5.47 1.11
N LEU A 90 10.95 -4.53 0.46
CA LEU A 90 12.38 -4.65 0.17
C LEU A 90 13.27 -4.31 1.36
N ALA A 91 12.84 -3.38 2.21
CA ALA A 91 13.63 -2.88 3.32
C ALA A 91 13.62 -3.80 4.55
N SER A 92 12.70 -4.79 4.61
CA SER A 92 12.49 -5.60 5.80
C SER A 92 12.33 -7.08 5.48
N PRO A 93 12.75 -7.98 6.39
CA PRO A 93 12.49 -9.40 6.23
C PRO A 93 10.98 -9.70 6.31
N PRO A 94 10.49 -10.79 5.68
CA PRO A 94 9.06 -11.08 5.56
C PRO A 94 8.29 -11.12 6.88
N ASP A 95 8.89 -11.59 7.96
CA ASP A 95 8.30 -11.62 9.30
C ASP A 95 8.03 -10.21 9.87
N LYS A 96 8.83 -9.22 9.49
CA LYS A 96 8.63 -7.81 9.84
C LYS A 96 7.58 -7.16 8.94
N VAL A 97 7.61 -7.45 7.64
CA VAL A 97 6.62 -6.93 6.69
C VAL A 97 5.20 -7.32 7.11
N VAL A 98 4.95 -8.61 7.41
CA VAL A 98 3.62 -9.08 7.81
C VAL A 98 3.19 -8.58 9.20
N ARG A 99 4.08 -7.94 9.95
CA ARG A 99 3.78 -7.25 11.22
C ARG A 99 3.74 -5.73 11.10
N SER A 100 3.89 -5.19 9.90
CA SER A 100 3.78 -3.75 9.66
C SER A 100 2.35 -3.28 9.86
N ASP A 101 2.15 -2.25 10.68
CA ASP A 101 0.82 -1.77 11.11
C ASP A 101 -0.15 -2.90 11.46
N PHE A 102 0.37 -3.93 12.13
CA PHE A 102 -0.37 -5.14 12.51
C PHE A 102 -1.35 -4.85 13.63
N LYS A 103 -2.62 -5.21 13.42
CA LYS A 103 -3.68 -5.07 14.44
C LYS A 103 -4.50 -6.33 14.53
N VAL A 104 -4.76 -6.72 15.78
CA VAL A 104 -5.62 -7.85 16.13
C VAL A 104 -7.01 -7.34 16.44
N TYR A 105 -8.02 -8.08 15.99
CA TYR A 105 -9.44 -7.84 16.18
C TYR A 105 -10.10 -9.09 16.76
N ASP A 106 -11.20 -8.88 17.46
CA ASP A 106 -12.06 -9.95 17.96
C ASP A 106 -13.52 -9.56 17.65
N GLU A 107 -14.16 -10.33 16.79
CA GLU A 107 -15.52 -10.09 16.32
C GLU A 107 -16.32 -11.41 16.47
N ASP A 108 -17.37 -11.39 17.26
CA ASP A 108 -18.24 -12.53 17.52
C ASP A 108 -17.46 -13.82 17.92
N GLY A 109 -16.35 -13.64 18.67
CA GLY A 109 -15.47 -14.73 19.11
C GLY A 109 -14.53 -15.25 18.02
N VAL A 110 -14.44 -14.59 16.88
CA VAL A 110 -13.46 -14.85 15.83
C VAL A 110 -12.30 -13.88 15.98
N ARG A 111 -11.16 -14.40 16.39
CA ARG A 111 -9.94 -13.61 16.55
C ARG A 111 -9.13 -13.62 15.27
N PHE A 112 -8.86 -12.45 14.70
CA PHE A 112 -8.11 -12.29 13.46
C PHE A 112 -7.20 -11.08 13.49
N ALA A 113 -6.28 -10.99 12.53
CA ALA A 113 -5.41 -9.84 12.40
C ALA A 113 -5.32 -9.36 10.95
N VAL A 114 -5.11 -8.06 10.81
CA VAL A 114 -4.83 -7.43 9.53
C VAL A 114 -3.63 -6.49 9.68
N SER A 115 -2.63 -6.71 8.86
CA SER A 115 -1.52 -5.78 8.63
C SER A 115 -1.72 -4.99 7.34
N GLN A 116 -1.04 -3.85 7.23
CA GLN A 116 -1.07 -3.03 6.02
C GLN A 116 0.31 -2.48 5.72
N VAL A 117 0.69 -2.53 4.46
CA VAL A 117 1.85 -1.86 3.88
C VAL A 117 1.44 -1.07 2.66
N GLU A 118 2.13 0.03 2.40
CA GLU A 118 1.97 0.85 1.22
C GLU A 118 3.19 0.65 0.32
N GLU A 119 2.95 0.43 -0.97
CA GLU A 119 3.97 0.19 -1.98
C GLU A 119 3.68 1.02 -3.23
N LEU A 120 4.66 1.15 -4.10
CA LEU A 120 4.52 1.69 -5.44
C LEU A 120 4.43 0.54 -6.44
N GLY A 121 3.22 0.22 -6.87
CA GLY A 121 2.94 -0.97 -7.66
C GLY A 121 3.01 -2.26 -6.83
N PHE A 122 2.83 -3.40 -7.49
CA PHE A 122 2.78 -4.71 -6.85
C PHE A 122 3.98 -5.61 -7.17
N ASP A 123 4.98 -5.13 -7.92
CA ASP A 123 6.11 -5.95 -8.36
C ASP A 123 6.90 -6.55 -7.18
N ASN A 124 7.18 -5.75 -6.16
CA ASN A 124 7.88 -6.20 -4.95
C ASN A 124 7.05 -7.24 -4.18
N PHE A 125 5.73 -7.05 -4.12
CA PHE A 125 4.84 -8.03 -3.51
C PHE A 125 4.89 -9.37 -4.25
N TRP A 126 4.77 -9.37 -5.58
CA TRP A 126 4.78 -10.60 -6.38
C TRP A 126 6.10 -11.36 -6.26
N GLN A 127 7.23 -10.66 -6.26
CA GLN A 127 8.54 -11.28 -6.07
C GLN A 127 8.70 -11.96 -4.70
N HIS A 128 8.01 -11.44 -3.67
CA HIS A 128 8.13 -11.91 -2.29
C HIS A 128 6.88 -12.64 -1.78
N ALA A 129 5.83 -12.80 -2.60
CA ALA A 129 4.53 -13.32 -2.19
C ALA A 129 4.61 -14.66 -1.44
N LYS A 130 5.43 -15.60 -1.93
CA LYS A 130 5.61 -16.90 -1.28
C LYS A 130 6.23 -16.78 0.13
N ALA A 131 7.23 -15.92 0.30
CA ALA A 131 7.88 -15.71 1.59
C ALA A 131 6.95 -14.96 2.56
N LEU A 132 6.19 -13.98 2.07
CA LEU A 132 5.18 -13.26 2.85
C LEU A 132 4.05 -14.21 3.28
N ALA A 133 3.60 -15.11 2.40
CA ALA A 133 2.58 -16.10 2.70
C ALA A 133 3.02 -17.06 3.82
N ALA A 134 4.28 -17.54 3.79
CA ALA A 134 4.83 -18.37 4.85
C ALA A 134 4.90 -17.60 6.18
N ALA A 135 5.44 -16.39 6.18
CA ALA A 135 5.54 -15.56 7.36
C ALA A 135 4.16 -15.21 7.96
N LEU A 136 3.15 -14.96 7.12
CA LEU A 136 1.79 -14.68 7.56
C LEU A 136 1.12 -15.91 8.20
N ALA A 137 1.38 -17.12 7.67
CA ALA A 137 0.92 -18.37 8.24
C ALA A 137 1.55 -18.64 9.62
N ASP A 138 2.84 -18.34 9.78
CA ASP A 138 3.54 -18.44 11.07
C ASP A 138 2.94 -17.47 12.10
N VAL A 139 2.72 -16.20 11.72
CA VAL A 139 2.07 -15.20 12.56
C VAL A 139 0.68 -15.66 12.99
N ARG A 140 -0.14 -16.17 12.06
CA ARG A 140 -1.47 -16.73 12.36
C ARG A 140 -1.39 -17.81 13.44
N THR A 141 -0.43 -18.72 13.30
CA THR A 141 -0.26 -19.84 14.23
C THR A 141 0.20 -19.39 15.61
N VAL A 142 1.24 -18.54 15.67
CA VAL A 142 1.81 -18.03 16.92
C VAL A 142 0.77 -17.20 17.70
N GLU A 143 0.03 -16.34 17.02
CA GLU A 143 -0.97 -15.45 17.62
C GLU A 143 -2.32 -16.16 17.85
N LYS A 144 -2.47 -17.43 17.45
CA LYS A 144 -3.69 -18.23 17.55
C LYS A 144 -4.91 -17.54 16.90
N LEU A 145 -4.74 -17.09 15.67
CA LEU A 145 -5.76 -16.39 14.91
C LEU A 145 -6.57 -17.36 14.04
N ALA A 146 -7.85 -17.11 13.89
CA ALA A 146 -8.69 -17.79 12.91
C ALA A 146 -8.19 -17.52 11.47
N PHE A 147 -7.82 -16.26 11.21
CA PHE A 147 -7.14 -15.87 9.99
C PHE A 147 -6.24 -14.65 10.21
N ALA A 148 -5.29 -14.46 9.31
CA ALA A 148 -4.46 -13.28 9.21
C ALA A 148 -4.46 -12.78 7.77
N ALA A 149 -4.49 -11.46 7.58
CA ALA A 149 -4.45 -10.82 6.27
C ALA A 149 -3.35 -9.76 6.21
N LEU A 150 -2.68 -9.66 5.06
CA LEU A 150 -1.78 -8.57 4.71
C LEU A 150 -2.40 -7.79 3.56
N LEU A 151 -2.74 -6.53 3.81
CA LEU A 151 -3.18 -5.58 2.81
C LEU A 151 -1.96 -4.84 2.24
N VAL A 152 -1.72 -5.00 0.95
CA VAL A 152 -0.67 -4.28 0.23
C VAL A 152 -1.35 -3.27 -0.68
N THR A 153 -1.19 -2.00 -0.36
CA THR A 153 -1.86 -0.90 -1.07
C THR A 153 -0.90 -0.24 -2.04
N ASP A 154 -1.23 -0.24 -3.31
CA ASP A 154 -0.55 0.59 -4.30
C ASP A 154 -1.04 2.03 -4.20
N ILE A 155 -0.15 2.91 -3.75
CA ILE A 155 -0.47 4.33 -3.56
C ILE A 155 -0.70 5.08 -4.88
N ASN A 156 -0.24 4.53 -5.99
CA ASN A 156 -0.40 5.11 -7.31
C ASN A 156 -1.80 4.85 -7.89
N THR A 157 -2.20 3.58 -7.93
CA THR A 157 -3.50 3.18 -8.51
C THR A 157 -4.65 3.25 -7.51
N GLN A 158 -4.34 3.39 -6.21
CA GLN A 158 -5.31 3.31 -5.11
C GLN A 158 -6.08 1.99 -5.08
N ASN A 159 -5.45 0.92 -5.51
CA ASN A 159 -5.92 -0.44 -5.41
C ASN A 159 -5.09 -1.21 -4.38
N SER A 160 -5.59 -2.33 -3.92
CA SER A 160 -4.83 -3.20 -3.02
C SER A 160 -4.87 -4.65 -3.47
N LEU A 161 -3.81 -5.37 -3.10
CA LEU A 161 -3.82 -6.83 -3.03
C LEU A 161 -3.94 -7.25 -1.58
N MET A 162 -4.67 -8.31 -1.33
CA MET A 162 -4.82 -8.90 0.00
C MET A 162 -4.37 -10.35 -0.01
N LEU A 163 -3.32 -10.64 0.73
CA LEU A 163 -2.88 -12.00 1.03
C LEU A 163 -3.54 -12.45 2.33
N VAL A 164 -4.21 -13.61 2.33
CA VAL A 164 -4.91 -14.15 3.50
C VAL A 164 -4.38 -15.55 3.83
N LYS A 165 -4.18 -15.82 5.10
CA LYS A 165 -3.94 -17.16 5.64
C LYS A 165 -4.98 -17.47 6.71
N GLY A 166 -5.78 -18.50 6.50
CA GLY A 166 -6.89 -18.76 7.38
C GLY A 166 -7.58 -20.09 7.15
N ASP A 167 -8.75 -20.19 7.74
CA ASP A 167 -9.65 -21.29 7.51
C ASP A 167 -10.15 -21.29 6.06
N SER A 168 -10.18 -22.45 5.41
CA SER A 168 -10.58 -22.59 4.01
C SER A 168 -12.04 -22.19 3.75
N GLU A 169 -12.92 -22.33 4.77
CA GLU A 169 -14.31 -21.94 4.66
C GLU A 169 -14.45 -20.41 4.61
N LEU A 170 -13.70 -19.69 5.45
CA LEU A 170 -13.65 -18.23 5.42
C LEU A 170 -13.09 -17.73 4.10
N ILE A 171 -11.98 -18.32 3.63
CA ILE A 171 -11.31 -17.91 2.37
C ILE A 171 -12.27 -18.04 1.19
N ARG A 172 -13.04 -19.14 1.11
CA ARG A 172 -14.03 -19.34 0.04
C ARG A 172 -15.18 -18.33 0.03
N ARG A 173 -15.47 -17.72 1.18
CA ARG A 173 -16.54 -16.73 1.30
C ARG A 173 -16.08 -15.30 1.03
N ILE A 174 -14.79 -15.07 0.87
CA ILE A 174 -14.28 -13.76 0.45
C ILE A 174 -14.82 -13.47 -0.95
N SER A 175 -15.57 -12.38 -1.10
CA SER A 175 -16.24 -11.99 -2.34
C SER A 175 -15.38 -11.24 -3.34
N TYR A 176 -14.14 -10.87 -2.95
CA TYR A 176 -13.18 -10.23 -3.84
C TYR A 176 -12.64 -11.24 -4.86
N SER A 177 -12.24 -10.75 -6.02
CA SER A 177 -11.69 -11.58 -7.09
C SER A 177 -10.38 -12.23 -6.66
N HIS A 178 -10.27 -13.56 -6.84
CA HIS A 178 -9.01 -14.25 -6.69
C HIS A 178 -8.04 -13.84 -7.81
N VAL A 179 -6.78 -13.65 -7.46
CA VAL A 179 -5.68 -13.56 -8.41
C VAL A 179 -5.03 -14.95 -8.52
N GLU A 180 -4.25 -15.22 -9.55
CA GLU A 180 -3.72 -16.52 -10.00
C GLU A 180 -3.25 -17.53 -8.92
N GLN A 181 -3.02 -17.11 -7.69
CA GLN A 181 -2.67 -17.96 -6.56
C GLN A 181 -3.81 -17.96 -5.55
N ASP A 182 -4.24 -19.13 -5.12
CA ASP A 182 -5.16 -19.30 -4.00
C ASP A 182 -4.70 -18.46 -2.80
N GLU A 183 -5.61 -17.69 -2.19
CA GLU A 183 -5.37 -16.85 -1.01
C GLU A 183 -4.84 -15.42 -1.28
N ILE A 184 -4.70 -15.00 -2.53
CA ILE A 184 -4.46 -13.59 -2.90
C ILE A 184 -5.69 -13.05 -3.63
N PHE A 185 -6.15 -11.88 -3.18
CA PHE A 185 -7.36 -11.23 -3.69
C PHE A 185 -7.04 -9.86 -4.23
N ASP A 186 -7.70 -9.48 -5.32
CA ASP A 186 -7.67 -8.13 -5.87
C ASP A 186 -8.78 -7.28 -5.26
N LEU A 187 -8.40 -6.15 -4.68
CA LEU A 187 -9.28 -5.24 -3.96
C LEU A 187 -9.27 -3.85 -4.61
N PRO A 188 -9.95 -3.67 -5.75
CA PRO A 188 -9.99 -2.38 -6.42
C PRO A 188 -10.65 -1.31 -5.54
N GLY A 189 -9.99 -0.15 -5.40
CA GLY A 189 -10.48 0.99 -4.63
C GLY A 189 -10.48 0.81 -3.10
N VAL A 190 -9.91 -0.27 -2.59
CA VAL A 190 -9.75 -0.49 -1.15
C VAL A 190 -8.36 -0.06 -0.72
N VAL A 191 -8.28 1.06 -0.01
CA VAL A 191 -7.00 1.66 0.44
C VAL A 191 -6.92 1.81 1.95
N SER A 192 -8.00 1.52 2.65
CA SER A 192 -8.07 1.72 4.10
C SER A 192 -8.51 0.46 4.82
N ARG A 193 -7.57 -0.17 5.53
CA ARG A 193 -7.88 -1.27 6.44
C ARG A 193 -9.05 -0.92 7.36
N LYS A 194 -8.93 0.21 8.09
CA LYS A 194 -9.90 0.58 9.14
C LYS A 194 -11.29 0.92 8.58
N LYS A 195 -11.35 1.67 7.46
CA LYS A 195 -12.63 2.20 6.96
C LYS A 195 -13.35 1.26 5.99
N GLN A 196 -12.62 0.35 5.34
CA GLN A 196 -13.16 -0.49 4.28
C GLN A 196 -13.00 -1.98 4.60
N LEU A 197 -11.78 -2.45 4.90
CA LEU A 197 -11.52 -3.88 5.03
C LEU A 197 -12.04 -4.47 6.36
N ILE A 198 -11.89 -3.78 7.48
CA ILE A 198 -12.41 -4.29 8.77
C ILE A 198 -13.95 -4.38 8.77
N PRO A 199 -14.71 -3.36 8.33
CA PRO A 199 -16.17 -3.51 8.20
C PRO A 199 -16.59 -4.67 7.30
N TYR A 200 -15.86 -4.91 6.21
CA TYR A 200 -16.08 -6.05 5.33
C TYR A 200 -15.92 -7.39 6.07
N PHE A 201 -14.81 -7.59 6.78
CA PHE A 201 -14.62 -8.82 7.56
C PHE A 201 -15.62 -8.98 8.70
N THR A 202 -15.97 -7.89 9.37
CA THR A 202 -17.03 -7.93 10.41
C THR A 202 -18.36 -8.42 9.83
N SER A 203 -18.75 -7.95 8.64
CA SER A 203 -19.97 -8.40 7.95
C SER A 203 -19.88 -9.88 7.56
N LEU A 204 -18.76 -10.29 6.98
CA LEU A 204 -18.51 -11.67 6.57
C LEU A 204 -18.58 -12.65 7.75
N ILE A 205 -17.99 -12.29 8.89
CA ILE A 205 -18.02 -13.11 10.11
C ILE A 205 -19.44 -13.26 10.63
N LYS A 206 -20.25 -12.20 10.65
CA LYS A 206 -21.65 -12.22 11.07
C LYS A 206 -22.51 -13.11 10.17
N GLU A 207 -22.33 -13.02 8.86
CA GLU A 207 -23.01 -13.90 7.90
C GLU A 207 -22.67 -15.37 8.15
N MET A 208 -21.39 -15.70 8.37
CA MET A 208 -20.96 -17.06 8.70
C MET A 208 -21.57 -17.56 10.01
N GLY A 209 -21.63 -16.71 11.03
CA GLY A 209 -22.26 -17.03 12.31
C GLY A 209 -23.76 -17.34 12.17
N SER A 210 -24.47 -16.60 11.31
CA SER A 210 -25.89 -16.84 10.99
C SER A 210 -26.13 -18.17 10.30
N ASP A 211 -25.17 -18.66 9.53
CA ASP A 211 -25.21 -19.96 8.85
C ASP A 211 -24.75 -21.12 9.77
N GLY A 212 -24.51 -20.85 11.06
CA GLY A 212 -24.06 -21.86 12.04
C GLY A 212 -22.58 -22.25 11.89
N MET A 213 -21.80 -21.47 11.17
CA MET A 213 -20.37 -21.67 10.96
C MET A 213 -19.57 -20.63 11.74
N THR A 214 -18.54 -21.10 12.46
CA THR A 214 -17.61 -20.19 13.16
C THR A 214 -16.21 -20.50 12.67
N PRO A 215 -15.50 -19.55 12.05
CA PRO A 215 -14.12 -19.74 11.61
C PRO A 215 -13.22 -20.14 12.79
N GLY A 216 -12.39 -21.17 12.60
CA GLY A 216 -11.43 -21.64 13.61
C GLY A 216 -11.98 -22.66 14.63
N LYS A 217 -13.25 -22.99 14.65
CA LYS A 217 -13.78 -24.15 15.37
C LYS A 217 -13.88 -25.32 14.39
N GLY A 218 -12.88 -26.22 14.41
CA GLY A 218 -12.95 -27.48 13.67
C GLY A 218 -14.27 -28.19 13.97
N ARG A 219 -14.90 -28.78 12.96
CA ARG A 219 -16.08 -29.66 13.14
C ARG A 219 -15.76 -30.73 14.19
N THR A 220 -16.34 -30.63 15.35
CA THR A 220 -16.42 -31.77 16.25
C THR A 220 -17.40 -32.74 15.61
N THR A 221 -16.88 -33.77 14.96
CA THR A 221 -17.65 -34.94 14.54
C THR A 221 -18.25 -35.55 15.80
N PRO A 222 -19.59 -35.75 15.89
CA PRO A 222 -20.16 -36.46 17.02
C PRO A 222 -19.63 -37.90 17.02
N PRO A 223 -19.36 -38.48 18.18
CA PRO A 223 -18.92 -39.86 18.27
C PRO A 223 -20.03 -40.78 17.73
N HIS A 224 -19.69 -41.59 16.72
CA HIS A 224 -20.55 -42.70 16.27
C HIS A 224 -20.85 -43.59 17.46
N GLY A 225 -22.08 -43.56 17.95
CA GLY A 225 -22.60 -44.50 18.91
C GLY A 225 -22.55 -45.89 18.28
N ARG A 226 -21.83 -46.80 18.92
CA ARG A 226 -21.96 -48.25 18.68
C ARG A 226 -23.20 -48.71 19.38
N THR A 227 -24.09 -49.25 18.66
CA THR A 227 -25.03 -50.29 19.10
C THR A 227 -24.75 -51.57 18.36
#